data_8916719f131782be7b3d07fd702e9716
#
_entry.id   8916719f131782be7b3d07fd702e9716
#
_cell.length_a   1.000
_cell.length_b   1.000
_cell.length_c   1.000
_cell.angle_alpha   90.00
_cell.angle_beta   90.00
_cell.angle_gamma   90.00
#
_symmetry.space_group_name_H-M   'P 1'
#
loop_
_entity.id
_entity.type
_entity.pdbx_description
1 polymer ?
#
loop_
_entity_poly.entity_id
_entity_poly.type
_entity_poly.pdbx_seq_one_letter_code
_entity_poly.pdbx_strand_id
1 'polypeptide(L)'
;MIMPIDDLTALGQKMRESRKKKDLTQQELADLSHVAVKQIASIERGQINPSYLILKALAKVLPISLDTLINPDVSPEDDGANQMKMLYCSCPSEMRETLLHHTQETAKELTELSEKFETN
;
A
#
# COMPACT_ATOMS: atom_id res chain seq x y z
N MET A 1 -4.14 -14.51 -20.69
CA MET A 1 -4.33 -13.06 -20.86
C MET A 1 -4.85 -12.47 -19.55
N ILE A 2 -4.12 -11.51 -19.04
CA ILE A 2 -4.51 -10.83 -17.81
C ILE A 2 -5.59 -9.82 -18.13
N MET A 3 -6.70 -9.91 -17.45
CA MET A 3 -7.85 -9.04 -17.65
C MET A 3 -7.74 -7.83 -16.73
N PRO A 4 -8.00 -6.60 -17.22
CA PRO A 4 -8.07 -5.44 -16.33
C PRO A 4 -9.06 -5.62 -15.18
N ILE A 5 -10.05 -6.49 -15.37
CA ILE A 5 -11.04 -6.82 -14.35
C ILE A 5 -10.40 -7.48 -13.11
N ASP A 6 -9.25 -8.16 -13.30
CA ASP A 6 -8.56 -8.79 -12.17
C ASP A 6 -7.97 -7.75 -11.23
N ASP A 7 -7.49 -6.63 -11.77
CA ASP A 7 -6.98 -5.52 -10.96
C ASP A 7 -8.10 -4.87 -10.17
N LEU A 8 -9.25 -4.69 -10.78
CA LEU A 8 -10.42 -4.11 -10.10
C LEU A 8 -10.95 -5.04 -9.01
N THR A 9 -10.93 -6.34 -9.27
CA THR A 9 -11.33 -7.35 -8.28
C THR A 9 -10.36 -7.35 -7.10
N ALA A 10 -9.06 -7.30 -7.37
CA ALA A 10 -8.03 -7.27 -6.33
C ALA A 10 -8.16 -6.01 -5.48
N LEU A 11 -8.38 -4.85 -6.11
CA LEU A 11 -8.61 -3.59 -5.42
C LEU A 11 -9.83 -3.70 -4.51
N GLY A 12 -10.94 -4.22 -5.05
CA GLY A 12 -12.18 -4.37 -4.29
C GLY A 12 -12.04 -5.27 -3.07
N GLN A 13 -11.31 -6.37 -3.22
CA GLN A 13 -11.06 -7.30 -2.12
C GLN A 13 -10.22 -6.65 -1.02
N LYS A 14 -9.17 -5.93 -1.40
CA LYS A 14 -8.33 -5.22 -0.42
C LYS A 14 -9.11 -4.13 0.30
N MET A 15 -9.95 -3.42 -0.41
CA MET A 15 -10.82 -2.41 0.17
C MET A 15 -11.74 -3.01 1.22
N ARG A 16 -12.40 -4.11 0.85
CA ARG A 16 -13.32 -4.83 1.74
C ARG A 16 -12.60 -5.39 2.98
N GLU A 17 -11.43 -5.99 2.79
CA GLU A 17 -10.64 -6.54 3.89
C GLU A 17 -10.21 -5.45 4.87
N SER A 18 -9.73 -4.32 4.36
CA SER A 18 -9.33 -3.19 5.19
C SER A 18 -10.51 -2.61 5.97
N ARG A 19 -11.67 -2.52 5.31
CA ARG A 19 -12.90 -2.05 5.96
C ARG A 19 -13.30 -2.98 7.11
N LYS A 20 -13.28 -4.28 6.87
CA LYS A 20 -13.64 -5.27 7.89
C LYS A 20 -12.64 -5.32 9.03
N LYS A 21 -11.37 -5.12 8.78
CA LYS A 21 -10.36 -5.04 9.82
C LYS A 21 -10.61 -3.88 10.79
N LYS A 22 -11.22 -2.81 10.30
CA LYS A 22 -11.61 -1.66 11.12
C LYS A 22 -13.02 -1.79 11.69
N ASP A 23 -13.68 -2.92 11.48
CA ASP A 23 -15.06 -3.16 11.92
C ASP A 23 -16.05 -2.09 11.42
N LEU A 24 -15.85 -1.63 10.19
CA LEU A 24 -16.73 -0.64 9.57
C LEU A 24 -17.70 -1.30 8.60
N THR A 25 -18.95 -0.83 8.62
CA THR A 25 -19.89 -1.17 7.55
C THR A 25 -19.61 -0.28 6.34
N GLN A 26 -20.18 -0.64 5.18
CA GLN A 26 -20.05 0.20 3.99
C GLN A 26 -20.62 1.60 4.25
N GLN A 27 -21.74 1.68 4.97
CA GLN A 27 -22.36 2.98 5.31
C GLN A 27 -21.47 3.80 6.23
N GLU A 28 -20.86 3.18 7.23
CA GLU A 28 -19.94 3.88 8.13
C GLU A 28 -18.73 4.41 7.39
N LEU A 29 -18.18 3.61 6.47
CA LEU A 29 -17.06 4.05 5.63
C LEU A 29 -17.48 5.21 4.74
N ALA A 30 -18.69 5.16 4.17
CA ALA A 30 -19.23 6.25 3.37
C ALA A 30 -19.33 7.55 4.17
N ASP A 31 -19.82 7.45 5.40
CA ASP A 31 -19.97 8.61 6.29
C ASP A 31 -18.60 9.22 6.64
N LEU A 32 -17.60 8.40 6.91
CA LEU A 32 -16.27 8.88 7.29
C LEU A 32 -15.48 9.43 6.11
N SER A 33 -15.63 8.84 4.93
CA SER A 33 -14.84 9.19 3.75
C SER A 33 -15.53 10.23 2.87
N HIS A 34 -16.83 10.45 3.06
CA HIS A 34 -17.66 11.29 2.20
C HIS A 34 -17.77 10.74 0.77
N VAL A 35 -17.56 9.44 0.61
CA VAL A 35 -17.77 8.73 -0.66
C VAL A 35 -19.13 8.04 -0.60
N ALA A 36 -19.89 8.10 -1.69
CA ALA A 36 -21.21 7.49 -1.73
C ALA A 36 -21.16 5.99 -1.47
N VAL A 37 -22.07 5.47 -0.67
CA VAL A 37 -22.11 4.05 -0.30
C VAL A 37 -22.25 3.16 -1.54
N LYS A 38 -22.97 3.59 -2.56
CA LYS A 38 -23.11 2.86 -3.83
C LYS A 38 -21.79 2.72 -4.55
N GLN A 39 -20.94 3.75 -4.49
CA GLN A 39 -19.61 3.70 -5.09
C GLN A 39 -18.72 2.73 -4.33
N ILE A 40 -18.76 2.76 -3.00
CA ILE A 40 -18.00 1.82 -2.18
C ILE A 40 -18.41 0.39 -2.50
N ALA A 41 -19.70 0.11 -2.57
CA ALA A 41 -20.22 -1.21 -2.91
C ALA A 41 -19.74 -1.66 -4.30
N SER A 42 -19.78 -0.76 -5.28
CA SER A 42 -19.31 -1.08 -6.64
C SER A 42 -17.81 -1.32 -6.71
N ILE A 43 -17.02 -0.56 -5.95
CA ILE A 43 -15.57 -0.77 -5.86
C ILE A 43 -15.27 -2.14 -5.25
N GLU A 44 -15.94 -2.49 -4.16
CA GLU A 44 -15.71 -3.77 -3.49
C GLU A 44 -16.10 -4.97 -4.35
N ARG A 45 -17.04 -4.78 -5.28
CA ARG A 45 -17.42 -5.82 -6.24
C ARG A 45 -16.56 -5.84 -7.50
N GLY A 46 -15.61 -4.92 -7.61
CA GLY A 46 -14.74 -4.86 -8.80
C GLY A 46 -15.45 -4.37 -10.05
N GLN A 47 -16.53 -3.61 -9.90
CA GLN A 47 -17.38 -3.18 -11.03
C GLN A 47 -16.99 -1.82 -11.60
N ILE A 48 -16.27 -1.00 -10.84
CA ILE A 48 -15.86 0.34 -11.30
C ILE A 48 -14.39 0.57 -11.03
N ASN A 49 -13.81 1.43 -11.85
CA ASN A 49 -12.45 1.93 -11.68
C ASN A 49 -12.57 3.27 -10.95
N PRO A 50 -12.27 3.31 -9.64
CA PRO A 50 -12.44 4.56 -8.89
C PRO A 50 -11.43 5.62 -9.33
N SER A 51 -11.83 6.88 -9.25
CA SER A 51 -10.93 7.99 -9.52
C SER A 51 -9.88 8.11 -8.43
N TYR A 52 -8.80 8.83 -8.73
CA TYR A 52 -7.76 9.11 -7.74
C TYR A 52 -8.33 9.80 -6.50
N LEU A 53 -9.24 10.74 -6.68
CA LEU A 53 -9.83 11.48 -5.56
C LEU A 53 -10.64 10.57 -4.63
N ILE A 54 -11.35 9.60 -5.20
CA ILE A 54 -12.11 8.63 -4.42
C ILE A 54 -11.15 7.71 -3.66
N LEU A 55 -10.12 7.20 -4.33
CA LEU A 55 -9.11 6.36 -3.68
C LEU A 55 -8.41 7.11 -2.55
N LYS A 56 -8.08 8.37 -2.77
CA LYS A 56 -7.43 9.20 -1.76
C LYS A 56 -8.33 9.37 -0.53
N ALA A 57 -9.62 9.64 -0.76
CA ALA A 57 -10.59 9.80 0.34
C ALA A 57 -10.73 8.52 1.17
N LEU A 58 -10.78 7.37 0.50
CA LEU A 58 -10.87 6.06 1.18
C LEU A 58 -9.57 5.71 1.90
N ALA A 59 -8.42 6.02 1.31
CA ALA A 59 -7.12 5.74 1.90
C ALA A 59 -6.84 6.56 3.16
N LYS A 60 -7.53 7.69 3.34
CA LYS A 60 -7.43 8.47 4.58
C LYS A 60 -8.13 7.79 5.76
N VAL A 61 -9.13 6.99 5.47
CA VAL A 61 -9.92 6.28 6.50
C VAL A 61 -9.39 4.86 6.71
N LEU A 62 -9.01 4.18 5.62
CA LEU A 62 -8.57 2.80 5.65
C LEU A 62 -7.06 2.71 5.50
N PRO A 63 -6.40 1.75 6.19
CA PRO A 63 -4.95 1.55 6.05
C PRO A 63 -4.62 0.80 4.76
N ILE A 64 -4.91 1.41 3.61
CA ILE A 64 -4.64 0.84 2.30
C ILE A 64 -3.36 1.47 1.76
N SER A 65 -2.41 0.63 1.33
CA SER A 65 -1.21 1.08 0.65
C SER A 65 -1.41 0.91 -0.85
N LEU A 66 -1.30 2.00 -1.60
CA LEU A 66 -1.34 1.94 -3.05
C LEU A 66 -0.13 1.17 -3.61
N ASP A 67 0.98 1.18 -2.87
CA ASP A 67 2.18 0.44 -3.27
C ASP A 67 1.92 -1.06 -3.38
N THR A 68 1.12 -1.63 -2.49
CA THR A 68 0.79 -3.06 -2.54
C THR A 68 -0.12 -3.40 -3.70
N LEU A 69 -0.88 -2.42 -4.21
CA LEU A 69 -1.72 -2.61 -5.40
C LEU A 69 -0.90 -2.57 -6.68
N ILE A 70 0.13 -1.71 -6.71
CA ILE A 70 1.00 -1.54 -7.89
C ILE A 70 2.05 -2.64 -7.94
N ASN A 71 2.59 -3.02 -6.78
CA ASN A 71 3.63 -4.04 -6.65
C ASN A 71 3.12 -5.22 -5.81
N PRO A 72 2.35 -6.13 -6.40
CA PRO A 72 1.80 -7.27 -5.66
C PRO A 72 2.87 -8.23 -5.14
N ASP A 73 4.10 -8.14 -5.67
CA ASP A 73 5.23 -8.96 -5.21
C ASP A 73 5.77 -8.50 -3.86
N VAL A 74 5.47 -7.25 -3.47
CA VAL A 74 5.82 -6.76 -2.14
C VAL A 74 4.68 -7.16 -1.20
N SER A 75 4.96 -8.16 -0.37
CA SER A 75 3.96 -8.61 0.60
C SER A 75 3.57 -7.46 1.53
N PRO A 76 2.27 -7.19 1.72
CA PRO A 76 1.86 -6.19 2.72
C PRO A 76 2.21 -6.63 4.14
N GLU A 77 2.63 -7.88 4.29
CA GLU A 77 3.06 -8.44 5.56
C GLU A 77 4.57 -8.39 5.73
N ASP A 78 5.29 -7.74 4.82
CA ASP A 78 6.73 -7.54 4.96
C ASP A 78 6.98 -6.56 6.09
N ASP A 79 7.22 -7.12 7.26
CA ASP A 79 7.47 -6.38 8.49
C ASP A 79 8.73 -5.53 8.38
N GLY A 80 9.74 -6.02 7.64
CA GLY A 80 10.98 -5.28 7.40
C GLY A 80 10.75 -3.96 6.67
N ALA A 81 9.93 -3.98 5.61
CA ALA A 81 9.62 -2.76 4.88
C ALA A 81 8.87 -1.76 5.75
N ASN A 82 7.93 -2.23 6.57
CA ASN A 82 7.19 -1.38 7.50
C ASN A 82 8.10 -0.80 8.56
N GLN A 83 9.04 -1.59 9.09
CA GLN A 83 10.02 -1.12 10.06
C GLN A 83 10.92 -0.04 9.47
N MET A 84 11.39 -0.21 8.23
CA MET A 84 12.20 0.79 7.55
C MET A 84 11.44 2.10 7.37
N LYS A 85 10.18 2.02 6.99
CA LYS A 85 9.31 3.19 6.85
C LYS A 85 9.14 3.91 8.19
N MET A 86 8.91 3.17 9.25
CA MET A 86 8.77 3.75 10.59
C MET A 86 10.04 4.43 11.06
N LEU A 87 11.19 3.81 10.81
CA LEU A 87 12.49 4.40 11.16
C LEU A 87 12.69 5.73 10.42
N TYR A 88 12.40 5.76 9.14
CA TYR A 88 12.51 6.98 8.35
C TYR A 88 11.57 8.06 8.87
N CYS A 89 10.32 7.72 9.15
CA CYS A 89 9.31 8.68 9.62
C CYS A 89 9.59 9.20 11.02
N SER A 90 10.22 8.38 11.88
CA SER A 90 10.57 8.78 13.24
C SER A 90 11.89 9.57 13.32
N CYS A 91 12.69 9.53 12.26
CA CYS A 91 13.93 10.27 12.19
C CYS A 91 13.64 11.79 12.10
N PRO A 92 14.38 12.65 12.81
CA PRO A 92 14.22 14.10 12.65
C PRO A 92 14.33 14.49 11.17
N SER A 93 13.46 15.39 10.71
CA SER A 93 13.38 15.76 9.30
C SER A 93 14.70 16.24 8.71
N GLU A 94 15.51 16.93 9.52
CA GLU A 94 16.83 17.43 9.11
C GLU A 94 17.85 16.31 8.88
N MET A 95 17.63 15.13 9.46
CA MET A 95 18.55 14.00 9.37
C MET A 95 18.08 12.91 8.39
N ARG A 96 16.89 13.07 7.82
CA ARG A 96 16.32 12.06 6.92
C ARG A 96 17.15 11.83 5.66
N GLU A 97 17.70 12.91 5.11
CA GLU A 97 18.54 12.81 3.92
C GLU A 97 19.81 12.01 4.23
N THR A 98 20.42 12.23 5.38
CA THR A 98 21.57 11.47 5.84
C THR A 98 21.23 10.01 6.04
N LEU A 99 20.10 9.71 6.68
CA LEU A 99 19.63 8.34 6.87
C LEU A 99 19.41 7.64 5.52
N LEU A 100 18.78 8.32 4.59
CA LEU A 100 18.54 7.76 3.26
C LEU A 100 19.85 7.44 2.54
N HIS A 101 20.83 8.36 2.61
CA HIS A 101 22.14 8.15 2.00
C HIS A 101 22.84 6.93 2.58
N HIS A 102 22.88 6.79 3.90
CA HIS A 102 23.50 5.65 4.58
C HIS A 102 22.78 4.35 4.22
N THR A 103 21.47 4.39 4.13
CA THR A 103 20.67 3.21 3.76
C THR A 103 20.98 2.77 2.32
N GLN A 104 21.10 3.72 1.39
CA GLN A 104 21.45 3.44 -0.01
C GLN A 104 22.84 2.81 -0.12
N GLU A 105 23.82 3.35 0.61
CA GLU A 105 25.18 2.81 0.62
C GLU A 105 25.19 1.39 1.17
N THR A 106 24.50 1.13 2.27
CA THR A 106 24.42 -0.20 2.86
C THR A 106 23.74 -1.18 1.91
N ALA A 107 22.66 -0.78 1.26
CA ALA A 107 21.94 -1.62 0.30
C ALA A 107 22.84 -2.00 -0.88
N LYS A 108 23.64 -1.04 -1.36
CA LYS A 108 24.59 -1.27 -2.45
C LYS A 108 25.66 -2.28 -2.04
N GLU A 109 26.23 -2.13 -0.86
CA GLU A 109 27.24 -3.05 -0.34
C GLU A 109 26.70 -4.47 -0.20
N LEU A 110 25.48 -4.61 0.30
CA LEU A 110 24.84 -5.92 0.47
C LEU A 110 24.54 -6.57 -0.88
N THR A 111 24.15 -5.81 -1.87
CA THR A 111 23.89 -6.30 -3.22
C THR A 111 25.17 -6.81 -3.85
N GLU A 112 26.26 -6.05 -3.75
CA GLU A 112 27.58 -6.46 -4.27
C GLU A 112 28.09 -7.71 -3.58
N LEU A 113 27.91 -7.82 -2.28
CA LEU A 113 28.30 -9.00 -1.52
C LEU A 113 27.51 -10.23 -1.96
N SER A 114 26.21 -10.09 -2.17
CA SER A 114 25.36 -11.18 -2.65
C SER A 114 25.81 -11.68 -4.03
N GLU A 115 26.16 -10.77 -4.93
CA GLU A 115 26.64 -11.11 -6.26
C GLU A 115 27.95 -11.92 -6.22
N LYS A 116 28.83 -11.58 -5.28
CA LYS A 116 30.09 -12.33 -5.09
C LYS A 116 29.83 -13.78 -4.65
N PHE A 117 28.83 -14.00 -3.82
CA PHE A 117 28.49 -15.35 -3.39
C PHE A 117 27.83 -16.16 -4.50
N GLU A 118 27.08 -15.51 -5.38
CA GLU A 118 26.41 -16.18 -6.49
C GLU A 118 27.38 -16.61 -7.60
N THR A 119 28.50 -15.91 -7.77
CA THR A 119 29.49 -16.20 -8.81
C THR A 119 30.47 -17.32 -8.43
N ASN A 120 30.41 -17.81 -7.22
CA ASN A 120 31.20 -18.92 -6.77
C ASN A 120 30.41 -20.21 -6.77
#